data_8065b0a7e9c9a0abedf61228486b113f
#
_entry.id   8065b0a7e9c9a0abedf61228486b113f
#
_cell.length_a   1.000
_cell.length_b   1.000
_cell.length_c   1.000
_cell.angle_alpha   90.00
_cell.angle_beta   90.00
_cell.angle_gamma   90.00
#
_symmetry.space_group_name_H-M   'P 1'
#
loop_
_entity.id
_entity.type
_entity.pdbx_description
1 polymer ?
#
loop_
_entity_poly.entity_id
_entity_poly.type
_entity_poly.pdbx_seq_one_letter_code
_entity_poly.pdbx_strand_id
1 'polypeptide(L)'
;MPAPPLLPAATFPPLTWFHLAQKDRATVCVHEHFVKQSLRNRVALVNTQGPIDVSLPVHRRGAATRSVKDIVFTDAVKPGMLLKVLRTNCGRAPYFDHYLPDIEVWAQDHLHPGSSWLEAALASTAWSCEMLGMPSPLASTQFEQGDSWDDWRVKARWKSVTSERYPQVFEDRLGFVAGRSILDVLFHLGPEASTLPSRHGNHDPA
;
A
#
# COMPACT_ATOMS: atom_id res chain seq x y z
N MET A 1 8.53 -2.38 -26.63
CA MET A 1 7.68 -2.79 -25.49
C MET A 1 7.71 -1.66 -24.45
N PRO A 2 6.63 -1.37 -23.74
CA PRO A 2 6.67 -0.37 -22.68
C PRO A 2 7.66 -0.82 -21.59
N ALA A 3 8.27 0.16 -20.90
CA ALA A 3 9.18 -0.11 -19.80
C ALA A 3 8.41 -0.80 -18.64
N PRO A 4 8.99 -1.83 -18.00
CA PRO A 4 8.36 -2.55 -16.90
C PRO A 4 8.24 -1.64 -15.67
N PRO A 5 7.16 -1.74 -14.87
CA PRO A 5 7.01 -0.97 -13.67
C PRO A 5 8.05 -1.31 -12.60
N LEU A 6 8.65 -0.27 -12.02
CA LEU A 6 9.48 -0.38 -10.82
C LEU A 6 8.74 0.25 -9.65
N LEU A 7 8.29 -0.60 -8.73
CA LEU A 7 7.39 -0.23 -7.65
C LEU A 7 8.15 0.02 -6.33
N PRO A 8 7.72 0.97 -5.50
CA PRO A 8 8.22 1.07 -4.14
C PRO A 8 7.66 -0.07 -3.28
N ALA A 9 8.43 -0.56 -2.31
CA ALA A 9 7.86 -1.31 -1.21
C ALA A 9 6.90 -0.39 -0.42
N ALA A 10 5.73 -0.90 -0.03
CA ALA A 10 4.71 -0.11 0.67
C ALA A 10 3.80 -0.99 1.54
N THR A 11 3.34 -0.43 2.66
CA THR A 11 2.42 -1.12 3.56
C THR A 11 0.98 -0.91 3.12
N PHE A 12 0.29 -1.97 2.73
CA PHE A 12 -1.07 -1.94 2.19
C PHE A 12 -1.29 -0.83 1.15
N PRO A 13 -0.53 -0.82 0.04
CA PRO A 13 -0.63 0.23 -0.98
C PRO A 13 -2.02 0.27 -1.63
N PRO A 14 -2.33 1.32 -2.42
CA PRO A 14 -3.60 1.41 -3.15
C PRO A 14 -3.70 0.35 -4.26
N LEU A 15 -4.93 0.03 -4.68
CA LEU A 15 -5.22 -0.97 -5.72
C LEU A 15 -4.41 -0.75 -7.01
N THR A 16 -4.18 0.50 -7.40
CA THR A 16 -3.35 0.84 -8.57
C THR A 16 -1.93 0.26 -8.48
N TRP A 17 -1.37 0.13 -7.28
CA TRP A 17 -0.07 -0.52 -7.09
C TRP A 17 -0.12 -1.99 -7.55
N PHE A 18 -1.20 -2.71 -7.22
CA PHE A 18 -1.40 -4.10 -7.61
C PHE A 18 -1.66 -4.25 -9.11
N HIS A 19 -2.41 -3.35 -9.73
CA HIS A 19 -2.56 -3.33 -11.18
C HIS A 19 -1.24 -3.12 -11.92
N LEU A 20 -0.35 -2.30 -11.37
CA LEU A 20 1.00 -2.14 -11.90
C LEU A 20 1.84 -3.40 -11.68
N ALA A 21 1.70 -4.05 -10.53
CA ALA A 21 2.41 -5.28 -10.17
C ALA A 21 2.03 -6.48 -11.06
N GLN A 22 0.85 -6.47 -11.67
CA GLN A 22 0.43 -7.49 -12.65
C GLN A 22 1.05 -7.31 -14.06
N LYS A 23 1.66 -6.16 -14.35
CA LYS A 23 2.29 -5.95 -15.64
C LYS A 23 3.54 -6.81 -15.79
N ASP A 24 3.84 -7.15 -17.06
CA ASP A 24 5.01 -7.95 -17.38
C ASP A 24 6.28 -7.35 -16.77
N ARG A 25 7.08 -8.20 -16.11
CA ARG A 25 8.35 -7.86 -15.45
C ARG A 25 8.25 -6.78 -14.36
N ALA A 26 7.05 -6.48 -13.83
CA ALA A 26 6.92 -5.57 -12.70
C ALA A 26 7.77 -6.03 -11.51
N THR A 27 8.50 -5.11 -10.90
CA THR A 27 9.48 -5.41 -9.85
C THR A 27 9.31 -4.47 -8.66
N VAL A 28 9.34 -5.01 -7.44
CA VAL A 28 9.36 -4.22 -6.20
C VAL A 28 10.81 -3.92 -5.83
N CYS A 29 11.15 -2.64 -5.72
CA CYS A 29 12.50 -2.23 -5.35
C CYS A 29 12.70 -2.32 -3.82
N VAL A 30 13.45 -3.32 -3.38
CA VAL A 30 13.82 -3.52 -1.97
C VAL A 30 15.20 -2.96 -1.61
N HIS A 31 15.84 -2.26 -2.54
CA HIS A 31 17.15 -1.62 -2.38
C HIS A 31 17.09 -0.09 -2.52
N GLU A 32 15.90 0.49 -2.59
CA GLU A 32 15.72 1.93 -2.74
C GLU A 32 16.01 2.72 -1.45
N HIS A 33 16.08 4.03 -1.60
CA HIS A 33 16.11 4.93 -0.45
C HIS A 33 14.69 5.21 0.06
N PHE A 34 14.53 5.19 1.38
CA PHE A 34 13.25 5.49 2.01
C PHE A 34 12.85 6.96 1.81
N VAL A 35 11.67 7.17 1.22
CA VAL A 35 11.10 8.50 0.99
C VAL A 35 10.02 8.78 2.05
N LYS A 36 10.28 9.78 2.91
CA LYS A 36 9.33 10.23 3.93
C LYS A 36 8.03 10.77 3.34
N GLN A 37 6.94 10.67 4.11
CA GLN A 37 5.62 11.20 3.72
C GLN A 37 5.16 10.68 2.35
N SER A 38 5.35 9.41 2.09
CA SER A 38 4.92 8.70 0.88
C SER A 38 4.02 7.52 1.25
N LEU A 39 3.47 6.82 0.24
CA LEU A 39 2.67 5.62 0.46
C LEU A 39 3.41 4.49 1.20
N ARG A 40 4.74 4.57 1.35
CA ARG A 40 5.56 3.50 1.94
C ARG A 40 5.08 3.07 3.32
N ASN A 41 4.96 4.04 4.24
CA ASN A 41 4.54 3.79 5.62
C ASN A 41 3.22 4.49 5.98
N ARG A 42 2.36 4.73 4.98
CA ARG A 42 1.04 5.35 5.16
C ARG A 42 -0.04 4.46 4.57
N VAL A 43 -1.01 4.12 5.41
CA VAL A 43 -2.23 3.43 4.98
C VAL A 43 -3.31 4.49 4.75
N ALA A 44 -3.69 4.68 3.50
CA ALA A 44 -4.65 5.70 3.09
C ALA A 44 -6.08 5.18 3.25
N LEU A 45 -6.87 5.80 4.12
CA LEU A 45 -8.25 5.42 4.44
C LEU A 45 -9.21 6.62 4.27
N VAL A 46 -10.47 6.41 4.57
CA VAL A 46 -11.50 7.45 4.65
C VAL A 46 -12.10 7.44 6.06
N ASN A 47 -12.36 8.61 6.63
CA ASN A 47 -13.12 8.77 7.85
C ASN A 47 -14.33 9.68 7.63
N THR A 48 -15.08 10.00 8.68
CA THR A 48 -16.28 10.86 8.62
C THR A 48 -16.02 12.30 8.16
N GLN A 49 -14.76 12.75 8.13
CA GLN A 49 -14.37 14.11 7.73
C GLN A 49 -13.65 14.13 6.38
N GLY A 50 -13.34 12.98 5.78
CA GLY A 50 -12.66 12.85 4.50
C GLY A 50 -11.47 11.90 4.50
N PRO A 51 -10.56 12.05 3.53
CA PRO A 51 -9.38 11.19 3.41
C PRO A 51 -8.42 11.39 4.58
N ILE A 52 -7.90 10.27 5.10
CA ILE A 52 -6.87 10.25 6.15
C ILE A 52 -5.71 9.34 5.76
N ASP A 53 -4.52 9.68 6.21
CA ASP A 53 -3.33 8.84 6.11
C ASP A 53 -2.93 8.35 7.50
N VAL A 54 -3.06 7.05 7.74
CA VAL A 54 -2.56 6.41 8.96
C VAL A 54 -1.07 6.18 8.80
N SER A 55 -0.25 7.01 9.44
CA SER A 55 1.20 6.85 9.37
C SER A 55 1.67 5.82 10.39
N LEU A 56 2.44 4.84 9.92
CA LEU A 56 3.18 3.91 10.78
C LEU A 56 4.55 4.54 11.09
N PRO A 57 4.81 4.93 12.36
CA PRO A 57 6.03 5.65 12.71
C PRO A 57 7.28 4.78 12.54
N VAL A 58 8.24 5.29 11.76
CA VAL A 58 9.49 4.60 11.46
C VAL A 58 10.70 5.49 11.68
N HIS A 59 11.83 4.88 12.00
CA HIS A 59 13.14 5.52 12.01
C HIS A 59 14.19 4.62 11.35
N ARG A 60 15.40 5.13 11.15
CA ARG A 60 16.52 4.37 10.62
C ARG A 60 17.25 3.65 11.74
N ARG A 61 17.64 2.41 11.49
CA ARG A 61 18.55 1.66 12.34
C ARG A 61 19.99 2.12 12.01
N GLY A 62 20.58 2.92 12.87
CA GLY A 62 21.91 3.49 12.64
C GLY A 62 21.92 4.75 11.77
N ALA A 63 23.10 5.36 11.59
CA ALA A 63 23.26 6.67 10.93
C ALA A 63 23.64 6.60 9.45
N ALA A 64 24.08 5.43 8.93
CA ALA A 64 24.89 5.37 7.72
C ALA A 64 24.10 5.39 6.41
N THR A 65 22.92 4.79 6.31
CA THR A 65 22.22 4.64 5.05
C THR A 65 20.78 5.15 5.09
N ARG A 66 20.22 5.45 3.90
CA ARG A 66 18.79 5.73 3.73
C ARG A 66 18.04 4.53 3.14
N SER A 67 18.68 3.37 3.09
CA SER A 67 18.12 2.17 2.50
C SER A 67 16.82 1.78 3.22
N VAL A 68 15.84 1.31 2.47
CA VAL A 68 14.59 0.74 3.02
C VAL A 68 14.85 -0.45 3.92
N LYS A 69 15.98 -1.15 3.74
CA LYS A 69 16.41 -2.30 4.58
C LYS A 69 16.77 -1.91 6.02
N ASP A 70 17.17 -0.64 6.23
CA ASP A 70 17.56 -0.12 7.54
C ASP A 70 16.41 0.60 8.26
N ILE A 71 15.22 0.57 7.69
CA ILE A 71 14.04 1.21 8.28
C ILE A 71 13.36 0.24 9.25
N VAL A 72 13.18 0.70 10.48
CA VAL A 72 12.50 -0.04 11.54
C VAL A 72 11.40 0.79 12.17
N PHE A 73 10.44 0.15 12.79
CA PHE A 73 9.39 0.84 13.53
C PHE A 73 9.93 1.46 14.83
N THR A 74 9.36 2.63 15.18
CA THR A 74 9.70 3.33 16.42
C THR A 74 9.02 2.69 17.63
N ASP A 75 9.41 3.09 18.85
CA ASP A 75 8.79 2.64 20.11
C ASP A 75 7.30 3.04 20.23
N ALA A 76 6.85 3.99 19.41
CA ALA A 76 5.45 4.41 19.36
C ALA A 76 4.54 3.41 18.62
N VAL A 77 5.11 2.48 17.83
CA VAL A 77 4.32 1.50 17.09
C VAL A 77 3.84 0.38 18.02
N LYS A 78 2.54 0.06 17.88
CA LYS A 78 1.90 -1.06 18.57
C LYS A 78 0.87 -1.70 17.62
N PRO A 79 0.64 -3.02 17.69
CA PRO A 79 -0.37 -3.70 16.85
C PRO A 79 -1.74 -3.01 16.88
N GLY A 80 -2.22 -2.65 18.06
CA GLY A 80 -3.54 -2.01 18.23
C GLY A 80 -3.68 -0.61 17.63
N MET A 81 -2.60 0.05 17.24
CA MET A 81 -2.62 1.39 16.67
C MET A 81 -3.39 1.43 15.34
N LEU A 82 -3.00 0.58 14.38
CA LEU A 82 -3.67 0.46 13.08
C LEU A 82 -5.06 -0.14 13.25
N LEU A 83 -5.19 -1.22 14.02
CA LEU A 83 -6.44 -1.95 14.23
C LEU A 83 -7.55 -1.06 14.81
N LYS A 84 -7.22 -0.18 15.76
CA LYS A 84 -8.19 0.79 16.31
C LYS A 84 -8.73 1.72 15.21
N VAL A 85 -7.86 2.23 14.34
CA VAL A 85 -8.26 3.12 13.25
C VAL A 85 -9.13 2.36 12.24
N LEU A 86 -8.75 1.13 11.87
CA LEU A 86 -9.54 0.29 10.96
C LEU A 86 -10.93 0.00 11.52
N ARG A 87 -11.05 -0.44 12.78
CA ARG A 87 -12.35 -0.69 13.41
C ARG A 87 -13.23 0.57 13.45
N THR A 88 -12.64 1.72 13.75
CA THR A 88 -13.40 2.98 13.86
C THR A 88 -13.93 3.46 12.50
N ASN A 89 -13.16 3.30 11.42
CA ASN A 89 -13.48 3.90 10.13
C ASN A 89 -14.03 2.90 9.10
N CYS A 90 -13.62 1.65 9.19
CA CYS A 90 -14.01 0.62 8.22
C CYS A 90 -14.96 -0.45 8.79
N GLY A 91 -15.26 -0.43 10.09
CA GLY A 91 -16.05 -1.48 10.78
C GLY A 91 -17.48 -1.67 10.27
N ARG A 92 -17.99 -0.78 9.40
CA ARG A 92 -19.29 -0.92 8.73
C ARG A 92 -19.20 -1.46 7.31
N ALA A 93 -17.99 -1.67 6.81
CA ALA A 93 -17.79 -2.21 5.47
C ALA A 93 -18.17 -3.70 5.44
N PRO A 94 -18.83 -4.20 4.36
CA PRO A 94 -19.44 -5.53 4.32
C PRO A 94 -18.51 -6.71 4.63
N TYR A 95 -17.24 -6.60 4.23
CA TYR A 95 -16.25 -7.67 4.41
C TYR A 95 -15.23 -7.36 5.51
N PHE A 96 -15.46 -6.33 6.33
CA PHE A 96 -14.51 -5.93 7.37
C PHE A 96 -14.20 -7.07 8.34
N ASP A 97 -15.24 -7.72 8.90
CA ASP A 97 -15.07 -8.79 9.87
C ASP A 97 -14.46 -10.06 9.27
N HIS A 98 -14.56 -10.22 7.94
CA HIS A 98 -13.95 -11.34 7.23
C HIS A 98 -12.41 -11.21 7.17
N TYR A 99 -11.89 -10.02 6.87
CA TYR A 99 -10.45 -9.79 6.72
C TYR A 99 -9.75 -9.33 7.99
N LEU A 100 -10.49 -8.84 8.98
CA LEU A 100 -9.90 -8.32 10.21
C LEU A 100 -8.99 -9.31 10.95
N PRO A 101 -9.34 -10.62 11.09
CA PRO A 101 -8.47 -11.58 11.76
C PRO A 101 -7.08 -11.68 11.14
N ASP A 102 -6.98 -11.70 9.81
CA ASP A 102 -5.70 -11.77 9.11
C ASP A 102 -4.86 -10.50 9.34
N ILE A 103 -5.53 -9.33 9.34
CA ILE A 103 -4.85 -8.07 9.62
C ILE A 103 -4.39 -8.00 11.08
N GLU A 104 -5.12 -8.61 12.01
CA GLU A 104 -4.71 -8.71 13.42
C GLU A 104 -3.45 -9.57 13.56
N VAL A 105 -3.40 -10.72 12.89
CA VAL A 105 -2.20 -11.58 12.87
C VAL A 105 -1.02 -10.82 12.25
N TRP A 106 -1.20 -10.20 11.08
CA TRP A 106 -0.16 -9.40 10.46
C TRP A 106 0.35 -8.28 11.38
N ALA A 107 -0.55 -7.57 12.06
CA ALA A 107 -0.17 -6.50 12.98
C ALA A 107 0.59 -7.02 14.20
N GLN A 108 0.20 -8.18 14.74
CA GLN A 108 0.90 -8.84 15.85
C GLN A 108 2.29 -9.32 15.47
N ASP A 109 2.47 -9.81 14.24
CA ASP A 109 3.75 -10.34 13.78
C ASP A 109 4.74 -9.23 13.37
N HIS A 110 4.25 -8.08 12.90
CA HIS A 110 5.10 -7.09 12.28
C HIS A 110 5.15 -5.72 12.97
N LEU A 111 4.08 -5.29 13.67
CA LEU A 111 4.03 -3.93 14.25
C LEU A 111 4.60 -3.89 15.68
N HIS A 112 5.91 -4.08 15.80
CA HIS A 112 6.66 -3.99 17.05
C HIS A 112 7.80 -2.97 16.98
N PRO A 113 8.17 -2.36 18.11
CA PRO A 113 9.37 -1.53 18.19
C PRO A 113 10.61 -2.26 17.68
N GLY A 114 11.35 -1.62 16.78
CA GLY A 114 12.59 -2.17 16.22
C GLY A 114 12.42 -3.25 15.14
N SER A 115 11.20 -3.74 14.84
CA SER A 115 10.98 -4.68 13.75
C SER A 115 11.13 -4.00 12.39
N SER A 116 11.46 -4.79 11.37
CA SER A 116 11.72 -4.31 10.00
C SER A 116 10.44 -3.78 9.35
N TRP A 117 10.45 -2.51 8.96
CA TRP A 117 9.37 -1.96 8.14
C TRP A 117 9.28 -2.64 6.76
N LEU A 118 10.42 -2.97 6.15
CA LEU A 118 10.44 -3.61 4.83
C LEU A 118 9.76 -4.99 4.86
N GLU A 119 10.05 -5.81 5.88
CA GLU A 119 9.40 -7.11 6.05
C GLU A 119 7.88 -6.96 6.23
N ALA A 120 7.45 -6.02 7.06
CA ALA A 120 6.03 -5.71 7.24
C ALA A 120 5.35 -5.27 5.93
N ALA A 121 6.02 -4.42 5.14
CA ALA A 121 5.52 -3.95 3.86
C ALA A 121 5.39 -5.10 2.85
N LEU A 122 6.41 -5.96 2.73
CA LEU A 122 6.38 -7.12 1.84
C LEU A 122 5.32 -8.14 2.26
N ALA A 123 5.19 -8.42 3.55
CA ALA A 123 4.16 -9.31 4.08
C ALA A 123 2.75 -8.76 3.79
N SER A 124 2.52 -7.45 3.97
CA SER A 124 1.23 -6.82 3.66
C SER A 124 0.88 -6.89 2.17
N THR A 125 1.85 -6.73 1.28
CA THR A 125 1.62 -6.85 -0.17
C THR A 125 1.42 -8.29 -0.59
N ALA A 126 2.16 -9.26 -0.01
CA ALA A 126 1.99 -10.68 -0.29
C ALA A 126 0.58 -11.16 0.10
N TRP A 127 0.14 -10.84 1.32
CA TRP A 127 -1.23 -11.13 1.76
C TRP A 127 -2.28 -10.48 0.83
N SER A 128 -2.08 -9.22 0.46
CA SER A 128 -3.02 -8.54 -0.45
C SER A 128 -3.06 -9.19 -1.84
N CYS A 129 -1.92 -9.64 -2.37
CA CYS A 129 -1.87 -10.41 -3.63
C CYS A 129 -2.65 -11.71 -3.52
N GLU A 130 -2.52 -12.44 -2.41
CA GLU A 130 -3.31 -13.65 -2.14
C GLU A 130 -4.82 -13.37 -2.15
N MET A 131 -5.25 -12.31 -1.44
CA MET A 131 -6.67 -11.90 -1.40
C MET A 131 -7.19 -11.45 -2.78
N LEU A 132 -6.34 -10.92 -3.64
CA LEU A 132 -6.67 -10.55 -5.02
C LEU A 132 -6.53 -11.73 -6.00
N GLY A 133 -6.10 -12.91 -5.56
CA GLY A 133 -5.88 -14.07 -6.43
C GLY A 133 -4.76 -13.87 -7.47
N MET A 134 -3.75 -13.05 -7.17
CA MET A 134 -2.66 -12.73 -8.07
C MET A 134 -1.29 -13.15 -7.50
N PRO A 135 -0.30 -13.48 -8.36
CA PRO A 135 1.05 -13.76 -7.87
C PRO A 135 1.70 -12.50 -7.27
N SER A 136 2.51 -12.68 -6.24
CA SER A 136 3.35 -11.60 -5.71
C SER A 136 4.39 -11.18 -6.74
N PRO A 137 4.64 -9.88 -6.93
CA PRO A 137 5.67 -9.41 -7.84
C PRO A 137 7.08 -9.76 -7.34
N LEU A 138 8.03 -9.84 -8.24
CA LEU A 138 9.42 -10.09 -7.90
C LEU A 138 10.02 -8.92 -7.12
N ALA A 139 10.87 -9.24 -6.14
CA ALA A 139 11.70 -8.25 -5.47
C ALA A 139 13.00 -8.03 -6.28
N SER A 140 13.47 -6.78 -6.34
CA SER A 140 14.76 -6.47 -6.96
C SER A 140 15.92 -7.12 -6.20
N THR A 141 16.93 -7.57 -6.92
CA THR A 141 18.15 -8.15 -6.33
C THR A 141 19.20 -7.09 -6.01
N GLN A 142 19.08 -5.91 -6.61
CA GLN A 142 20.01 -4.78 -6.48
C GLN A 142 19.25 -3.45 -6.55
N PHE A 143 19.96 -2.34 -6.36
CA PHE A 143 19.41 -1.02 -6.59
C PHE A 143 19.19 -0.81 -8.10
N GLU A 144 17.94 -0.69 -8.51
CA GLU A 144 17.58 -0.44 -9.90
C GLU A 144 17.62 1.05 -10.23
N GLN A 145 18.27 1.38 -11.33
CA GLN A 145 18.42 2.75 -11.81
C GLN A 145 18.32 2.81 -13.34
N GLY A 146 17.88 3.94 -13.85
CA GLY A 146 17.92 4.26 -15.26
C GLY A 146 16.57 4.23 -15.98
N ASP A 147 16.61 4.64 -17.24
CA ASP A 147 15.43 4.86 -18.11
C ASP A 147 14.79 3.55 -18.63
N SER A 148 15.33 2.39 -18.25
CA SER A 148 14.78 1.08 -18.59
C SER A 148 13.52 0.71 -17.82
N TRP A 149 13.15 1.52 -16.82
CA TRP A 149 12.03 1.29 -15.93
C TRP A 149 10.96 2.37 -16.04
N ASP A 150 9.69 1.97 -15.94
CA ASP A 150 8.59 2.87 -15.58
C ASP A 150 8.62 3.09 -14.07
N ASP A 151 9.38 4.09 -13.61
CA ASP A 151 9.73 4.28 -12.18
C ASP A 151 8.58 4.88 -11.37
N TRP A 152 7.91 4.04 -10.59
CA TRP A 152 6.83 4.40 -9.67
C TRP A 152 7.29 4.69 -8.23
N ARG A 153 8.60 4.68 -7.96
CA ARG A 153 9.14 5.08 -6.66
C ARG A 153 9.02 6.58 -6.42
N VAL A 154 8.77 7.34 -7.47
CA VAL A 154 8.59 8.80 -7.45
C VAL A 154 7.28 9.17 -6.77
N LYS A 155 7.36 9.82 -5.58
CA LYS A 155 6.21 10.18 -4.74
C LYS A 155 5.13 10.99 -5.48
N ALA A 156 5.53 11.89 -6.38
CA ALA A 156 4.59 12.77 -7.09
C ALA A 156 3.59 11.99 -7.95
N ARG A 157 3.99 10.86 -8.54
CA ARG A 157 3.14 10.03 -9.40
C ARG A 157 1.90 9.49 -8.67
N TRP A 158 2.01 9.25 -7.37
CA TRP A 158 0.91 8.71 -6.56
C TRP A 158 -0.16 9.74 -6.18
N LYS A 159 0.09 11.04 -6.41
CA LYS A 159 -0.89 12.09 -6.14
C LYS A 159 -2.00 12.18 -7.19
N SER A 160 -1.70 11.76 -8.41
CA SER A 160 -2.62 11.78 -9.55
C SER A 160 -3.19 10.41 -9.88
N VAL A 161 -2.97 9.42 -9.02
CA VAL A 161 -3.52 8.08 -9.21
C VAL A 161 -5.02 8.11 -9.07
N THR A 162 -5.69 7.66 -10.11
CA THR A 162 -7.13 7.42 -10.12
C THR A 162 -7.39 5.93 -9.89
N SER A 163 -8.54 5.59 -9.33
CA SER A 163 -9.02 4.22 -9.21
C SER A 163 -10.45 4.13 -9.73
N GLU A 164 -10.85 2.92 -10.12
CA GLU A 164 -12.25 2.65 -10.37
C GLU A 164 -13.07 2.94 -9.12
N ARG A 165 -14.31 3.38 -9.35
CA ARG A 165 -15.26 3.64 -8.27
C ARG A 165 -15.77 2.30 -7.72
N TYR A 166 -15.79 2.21 -6.40
CA TYR A 166 -16.41 1.14 -5.63
C TYR A 166 -17.17 1.76 -4.45
N PRO A 167 -18.19 1.09 -3.87
CA PRO A 167 -18.91 1.60 -2.71
C PRO A 167 -17.97 1.87 -1.53
N GLN A 168 -18.15 3.04 -0.87
CA GLN A 168 -17.38 3.40 0.34
C GLN A 168 -18.34 3.78 1.47
N VAL A 169 -17.98 3.46 2.73
CA VAL A 169 -18.84 3.67 3.92
C VAL A 169 -19.36 5.11 4.04
N PHE A 170 -18.56 6.10 3.61
CA PHE A 170 -18.93 7.52 3.75
C PHE A 170 -19.24 8.19 2.42
N GLU A 171 -19.49 7.42 1.36
CA GLU A 171 -19.69 7.93 0.00
C GLU A 171 -20.93 8.81 -0.15
N ASP A 172 -21.98 8.53 0.61
CA ASP A 172 -23.21 9.33 0.66
C ASP A 172 -22.98 10.78 1.08
N ARG A 173 -21.94 11.01 1.91
CA ARG A 173 -21.61 12.31 2.47
C ARG A 173 -20.43 13.00 1.81
N LEU A 174 -19.44 12.23 1.39
CA LEU A 174 -18.15 12.74 0.92
C LEU A 174 -17.96 12.58 -0.59
N GLY A 175 -18.83 11.82 -1.24
CA GLY A 175 -18.55 11.30 -2.58
C GLY A 175 -17.45 10.25 -2.55
N PHE A 176 -17.12 9.70 -3.71
CA PHE A 176 -16.07 8.72 -3.86
C PHE A 176 -14.67 9.32 -3.67
N VAL A 177 -13.85 8.72 -2.82
CA VAL A 177 -12.48 9.14 -2.52
C VAL A 177 -11.50 8.13 -3.14
N ALA A 178 -10.89 8.49 -4.27
CA ALA A 178 -9.96 7.63 -4.99
C ALA A 178 -8.62 7.42 -4.26
N GLY A 179 -7.85 6.40 -4.69
CA GLY A 179 -6.46 6.17 -4.24
C GLY A 179 -6.33 5.71 -2.80
N ARG A 180 -7.37 5.05 -2.26
CA ARG A 180 -7.32 4.47 -0.92
C ARG A 180 -6.52 3.17 -0.90
N SER A 181 -6.08 2.78 0.29
CA SER A 181 -5.40 1.51 0.57
C SER A 181 -6.20 0.34 0.01
N ILE A 182 -5.50 -0.73 -0.37
CA ILE A 182 -6.14 -2.00 -0.73
C ILE A 182 -7.07 -2.53 0.36
N LEU A 183 -6.81 -2.20 1.63
CA LEU A 183 -7.69 -2.57 2.74
C LEU A 183 -9.08 -1.96 2.58
N ASP A 184 -9.17 -0.68 2.17
CA ASP A 184 -10.46 -0.03 1.92
C ASP A 184 -11.23 -0.76 0.81
N VAL A 185 -10.56 -1.14 -0.27
CA VAL A 185 -11.16 -1.89 -1.39
C VAL A 185 -11.64 -3.27 -0.95
N LEU A 186 -10.78 -4.05 -0.29
CA LEU A 186 -11.11 -5.40 0.18
C LEU A 186 -12.25 -5.40 1.18
N PHE A 187 -12.28 -4.46 2.13
CA PHE A 187 -13.36 -4.35 3.10
C PHE A 187 -14.73 -4.05 2.47
N HIS A 188 -14.77 -3.36 1.33
CA HIS A 188 -16.01 -3.02 0.66
C HIS A 188 -16.45 -4.04 -0.38
N LEU A 189 -15.52 -4.61 -1.15
CA LEU A 189 -15.81 -5.50 -2.27
C LEU A 189 -15.51 -6.98 -1.99
N GLY A 190 -14.71 -7.29 -0.98
CA GLY A 190 -14.30 -8.66 -0.76
C GLY A 190 -13.58 -9.25 -1.96
N PRO A 191 -13.93 -10.50 -2.37
CA PRO A 191 -13.31 -11.16 -3.52
C PRO A 191 -13.51 -10.44 -4.85
N GLU A 192 -14.55 -9.61 -4.99
CA GLU A 192 -14.80 -8.83 -6.21
C GLU A 192 -13.75 -7.74 -6.45
N ALA A 193 -12.93 -7.40 -5.44
CA ALA A 193 -11.82 -6.48 -5.59
C ALA A 193 -10.84 -6.90 -6.72
N SER A 194 -10.70 -8.20 -6.97
CA SER A 194 -9.86 -8.76 -8.04
C SER A 194 -10.37 -8.43 -9.45
N THR A 195 -11.64 -8.10 -9.59
CA THR A 195 -12.29 -7.83 -10.89
C THR A 195 -12.27 -6.35 -11.27
N LEU A 196 -11.86 -5.45 -10.35
CA LEU A 196 -11.79 -4.03 -10.66
C LEU A 196 -10.76 -3.76 -11.77
N PRO A 197 -11.16 -3.15 -12.88
CA PRO A 197 -10.27 -2.90 -14.00
C PRO A 197 -9.18 -1.89 -13.64
N SER A 198 -8.02 -2.02 -14.28
CA SER A 198 -6.96 -1.02 -14.18
C SER A 198 -7.27 0.18 -15.08
N ARG A 199 -7.84 1.25 -14.54
CA ARG A 199 -7.84 2.53 -15.25
C ARG A 199 -6.48 3.21 -15.10
N HIS A 200 -5.63 3.00 -16.08
CA HIS A 200 -4.52 3.90 -16.32
C HIS A 200 -5.08 5.07 -17.11
N GLY A 201 -5.16 6.23 -16.48
CA GLY A 201 -5.30 7.46 -17.26
C GLY A 201 -4.13 7.50 -18.22
N ASN A 202 -4.41 7.38 -19.53
CA ASN A 202 -3.48 7.81 -20.56
C ASN A 202 -3.25 9.30 -20.32
N HIS A 203 -2.20 9.64 -19.59
CA HIS A 203 -1.59 10.94 -19.73
C HIS A 203 -0.68 10.84 -20.97
N ASP A 204 -1.28 11.01 -22.13
CA ASP A 204 -0.55 11.53 -23.28
C ASP A 204 -0.16 12.98 -22.91
N PRO A 205 1.12 13.31 -22.82
CA PRO A 205 1.53 14.70 -22.71
C PRO A 205 1.26 15.36 -24.05
N ALA A 206 0.30 16.29 -24.07
CA ALA A 206 0.15 17.25 -25.16
C ALA A 206 1.27 18.30 -25.11
#